data_3db58eef3d1c92eef524abc39da47f3b
#
_entry.id   3db58eef3d1c92eef524abc39da47f3b
#
_cell.length_a   1.000
_cell.length_b   1.000
_cell.length_c   1.000
_cell.angle_alpha   90.00
_cell.angle_beta   90.00
_cell.angle_gamma   90.00
#
_symmetry.space_group_name_H-M   'P 1'
#
loop_
_entity.id
_entity.type
_entity.pdbx_description
1 polymer ?
#
loop_
_entity_poly.entity_id
_entity_poly.type
_entity_poly.pdbx_seq_one_letter_code
_entity_poly.pdbx_strand_id
1 'polypeptide(L)'
;MKEYLIKYIFVSILTISFCFSAADTIKVGDEAPPISLFKLESNKYFRSKELLGEKNLVVSFFATWCVPCAKEIPELIKMSKELGDDFQFILVDVNEKRDLVKKHVAEKGITLQVILDKYGKVFESFSGVTLPLLVVIDKKGKITYHHTGYVKGDENKLKKHLKTL
;
A
#
# COMPACT_ATOMS: atom_id res chain seq x y z
N MET A 1 32.65 -14.29 51.91
CA MET A 1 31.69 -13.28 51.44
C MET A 1 32.00 -12.73 50.03
N LYS A 2 33.22 -12.71 49.57
CA LYS A 2 33.57 -12.21 48.23
C LYS A 2 33.25 -13.18 47.07
N GLU A 3 33.23 -14.48 47.30
CA GLU A 3 32.97 -15.47 46.23
C GLU A 3 31.49 -15.59 45.83
N TYR A 4 30.56 -15.27 46.70
CA TYR A 4 29.12 -15.33 46.38
C TYR A 4 28.66 -14.14 45.52
N LEU A 5 29.33 -12.99 45.62
CA LEU A 5 28.99 -11.83 44.85
C LEU A 5 29.30 -11.99 43.35
N ILE A 6 30.34 -12.71 43.00
CA ILE A 6 30.77 -12.95 41.64
C ILE A 6 29.83 -13.91 40.89
N LYS A 7 29.27 -14.91 41.62
CA LYS A 7 28.31 -15.85 41.03
C LYS A 7 26.97 -15.22 40.64
N TYR A 8 26.51 -14.23 41.35
CA TYR A 8 25.22 -13.54 41.02
C TYR A 8 25.35 -12.49 39.91
N ILE A 9 26.55 -11.96 39.66
CA ILE A 9 26.81 -11.03 38.55
C ILE A 9 26.84 -11.77 37.22
N PHE A 10 27.24 -13.04 37.15
CA PHE A 10 27.26 -13.82 35.91
C PHE A 10 25.88 -14.36 35.47
N VAL A 11 24.92 -14.46 36.39
CA VAL A 11 23.57 -14.97 36.08
C VAL A 11 22.63 -13.89 35.54
N SER A 12 22.92 -12.61 35.78
CA SER A 12 22.05 -11.50 35.36
C SER A 12 22.35 -10.97 33.93
N ILE A 13 23.37 -11.49 33.23
CA ILE A 13 23.73 -10.99 31.87
C ILE A 13 23.11 -11.83 30.76
N LEU A 14 22.37 -12.91 31.06
CA LEU A 14 21.94 -13.88 30.04
C LEU A 14 20.48 -13.80 29.64
N THR A 15 19.77 -12.67 29.81
CA THR A 15 18.37 -12.59 29.41
C THR A 15 17.96 -11.29 28.73
N ILE A 16 18.89 -10.57 28.08
CA ILE A 16 18.47 -9.57 27.09
C ILE A 16 18.62 -10.21 25.71
N SER A 17 17.72 -11.15 25.43
CA SER A 17 17.43 -11.54 24.04
C SER A 17 16.72 -10.35 23.38
N PHE A 18 17.51 -9.48 22.77
CA PHE A 18 17.01 -8.41 21.94
C PHE A 18 16.38 -9.07 20.72
N CYS A 19 15.08 -9.35 20.79
CA CYS A 19 14.29 -9.66 19.60
C CYS A 19 14.36 -8.45 18.67
N PHE A 20 15.38 -8.40 17.86
CA PHE A 20 15.41 -7.54 16.67
C PHE A 20 14.38 -8.16 15.71
N SER A 21 13.14 -7.71 15.83
CA SER A 21 12.13 -8.00 14.82
C SER A 21 12.61 -7.31 13.55
N ALA A 22 13.20 -8.06 12.65
CA ALA A 22 13.36 -7.63 11.27
C ALA A 22 11.96 -7.25 10.78
N ALA A 23 11.80 -6.04 10.27
CA ALA A 23 10.53 -5.65 9.66
C ALA A 23 10.26 -6.65 8.53
N ASP A 24 9.30 -7.54 8.75
CA ASP A 24 8.95 -8.56 7.76
C ASP A 24 8.47 -7.85 6.48
N THR A 25 9.17 -8.13 5.39
CA THR A 25 8.76 -7.64 4.08
C THR A 25 7.40 -8.24 3.72
N ILE A 26 6.42 -7.40 3.44
CA ILE A 26 5.08 -7.81 3.04
C ILE A 26 5.11 -8.68 1.79
N LYS A 27 4.33 -9.77 1.81
CA LYS A 27 4.25 -10.77 0.74
C LYS A 27 2.80 -11.06 0.37
N VAL A 28 2.62 -11.64 -0.81
CA VAL A 28 1.33 -12.24 -1.19
C VAL A 28 0.96 -13.33 -0.19
N GLY A 29 -0.28 -13.28 0.31
CA GLY A 29 -0.82 -14.14 1.35
C GLY A 29 -0.87 -13.49 2.74
N ASP A 30 -0.12 -12.43 2.98
CA ASP A 30 -0.13 -11.71 4.25
C ASP A 30 -1.43 -10.91 4.44
N GLU A 31 -1.75 -10.58 5.70
CA GLU A 31 -2.78 -9.60 6.03
C GLU A 31 -2.35 -8.22 5.55
N ALA A 32 -3.21 -7.51 4.84
CA ALA A 32 -2.92 -6.16 4.39
C ALA A 32 -2.90 -5.18 5.57
N PRO A 33 -1.87 -4.32 5.68
CA PRO A 33 -1.89 -3.21 6.60
C PRO A 33 -3.13 -2.34 6.39
N PRO A 34 -3.74 -1.81 7.47
CA PRO A 34 -4.92 -0.98 7.35
C PRO A 34 -4.58 0.35 6.67
N ILE A 35 -5.40 0.73 5.69
CA ILE A 35 -5.31 2.04 5.05
C ILE A 35 -6.35 2.96 5.68
N SER A 36 -5.90 4.08 6.29
CA SER A 36 -6.76 5.11 6.83
C SER A 36 -6.17 6.48 6.51
N LEU A 37 -6.58 7.06 5.38
CA LEU A 37 -6.00 8.27 4.79
C LEU A 37 -7.09 9.25 4.37
N PHE A 38 -6.76 10.54 4.33
CA PHE A 38 -7.68 11.56 3.82
C PHE A 38 -7.90 11.42 2.31
N LYS A 39 -9.15 11.53 1.90
CA LYS A 39 -9.52 11.67 0.48
C LYS A 39 -9.05 13.03 -0.05
N LEU A 40 -8.56 13.06 -1.29
CA LEU A 40 -8.10 14.28 -1.93
C LEU A 40 -9.20 15.33 -2.02
N GLU A 41 -10.40 14.93 -2.47
CA GLU A 41 -11.51 15.86 -2.76
C GLU A 41 -12.34 16.25 -1.53
N SER A 42 -12.04 15.68 -0.36
CA SER A 42 -12.81 15.97 0.85
C SER A 42 -11.95 15.84 2.12
N ASN A 43 -12.44 16.38 3.23
CA ASN A 43 -11.83 16.17 4.55
C ASN A 43 -12.29 14.87 5.24
N LYS A 44 -12.85 13.93 4.46
CA LYS A 44 -13.26 12.62 4.97
C LYS A 44 -12.12 11.60 4.83
N TYR A 45 -12.06 10.67 5.75
CA TYR A 45 -11.16 9.52 5.64
C TYR A 45 -11.69 8.47 4.66
N PHE A 46 -10.78 7.87 3.93
CA PHE A 46 -10.93 6.55 3.36
C PHE A 46 -10.41 5.55 4.38
N ARG A 47 -11.14 4.46 4.61
CA ARG A 47 -10.71 3.35 5.48
C ARG A 47 -10.92 2.04 4.76
N SER A 48 -9.82 1.29 4.52
CA SER A 48 -9.91 -0.02 3.84
C SER A 48 -10.81 -1.02 4.57
N LYS A 49 -10.85 -0.95 5.90
CA LYS A 49 -11.69 -1.83 6.73
C LYS A 49 -13.19 -1.72 6.44
N GLU A 50 -13.65 -0.58 5.94
CA GLU A 50 -15.06 -0.36 5.60
C GLU A 50 -15.49 -1.12 4.34
N LEU A 51 -14.53 -1.61 3.55
CA LEU A 51 -14.76 -2.32 2.29
C LEU A 51 -14.46 -3.83 2.37
N LEU A 52 -13.89 -4.29 3.50
CA LEU A 52 -13.65 -5.71 3.70
C LEU A 52 -14.97 -6.49 3.74
N GLY A 53 -15.00 -7.66 3.11
CA GLY A 53 -16.19 -8.48 2.93
C GLY A 53 -17.03 -8.10 1.70
N GLU A 54 -16.92 -6.85 1.21
CA GLU A 54 -17.73 -6.33 0.10
C GLU A 54 -16.95 -6.26 -1.22
N LYS A 55 -15.76 -5.65 -1.19
CA LYS A 55 -14.97 -5.36 -2.40
C LYS A 55 -13.54 -5.83 -2.30
N ASN A 56 -12.99 -6.24 -3.44
CA ASN A 56 -11.54 -6.35 -3.61
C ASN A 56 -10.97 -4.94 -3.83
N LEU A 57 -9.79 -4.65 -3.27
CA LEU A 57 -9.14 -3.35 -3.42
C LEU A 57 -7.95 -3.46 -4.37
N VAL A 58 -7.90 -2.58 -5.37
CA VAL A 58 -6.73 -2.38 -6.22
C VAL A 58 -6.11 -1.05 -5.82
N VAL A 59 -4.97 -1.09 -5.16
CA VAL A 59 -4.29 0.07 -4.57
C VAL A 59 -3.00 0.32 -5.32
N SER A 60 -2.88 1.48 -5.97
CA SER A 60 -1.63 1.91 -6.60
C SER A 60 -1.09 3.15 -5.89
N PHE A 61 0.13 3.03 -5.38
CA PHE A 61 0.89 4.14 -4.81
C PHE A 61 1.62 4.88 -5.92
N PHE A 62 1.48 6.19 -5.95
CA PHE A 62 2.03 7.03 -7.00
C PHE A 62 2.54 8.38 -6.46
N ALA A 63 3.21 9.15 -7.31
CA ALA A 63 3.50 10.56 -7.10
C ALA A 63 3.36 11.33 -8.43
N THR A 64 3.17 12.64 -8.36
CA THR A 64 2.91 13.47 -9.54
C THR A 64 4.09 13.50 -10.52
N TRP A 65 5.31 13.34 -10.03
CA TRP A 65 6.56 13.29 -10.81
C TRP A 65 6.92 11.89 -11.34
N CYS A 66 6.16 10.86 -10.96
CA CYS A 66 6.46 9.47 -11.30
C CYS A 66 6.08 9.15 -12.76
N VAL A 67 7.05 9.07 -13.65
CA VAL A 67 6.83 8.79 -15.08
C VAL A 67 6.19 7.42 -15.34
N PRO A 68 6.62 6.30 -14.73
CA PRO A 68 5.94 5.02 -14.92
C PRO A 68 4.51 5.02 -14.36
N CYS A 69 4.24 5.73 -13.27
CA CYS A 69 2.88 5.88 -12.72
C CYS A 69 1.94 6.55 -13.73
N ALA A 70 2.42 7.58 -14.45
CA ALA A 70 1.63 8.27 -15.47
C ALA A 70 1.23 7.35 -16.65
N LYS A 71 1.94 6.23 -16.83
CA LYS A 71 1.60 5.20 -17.84
C LYS A 71 0.67 4.12 -17.26
N GLU A 72 0.79 3.80 -16.00
CA GLU A 72 -0.05 2.81 -15.30
C GLU A 72 -1.48 3.33 -15.07
N ILE A 73 -1.62 4.56 -14.58
CA ILE A 73 -2.90 5.13 -14.15
C ILE A 73 -4.00 5.06 -15.22
N PRO A 74 -3.77 5.39 -16.50
CA PRO A 74 -4.79 5.24 -17.55
C PRO A 74 -5.30 3.81 -17.72
N GLU A 75 -4.44 2.81 -17.57
CA GLU A 75 -4.83 1.40 -17.65
C GLU A 75 -5.66 0.97 -16.44
N LEU A 76 -5.33 1.48 -15.23
CA LEU A 76 -6.16 1.26 -14.03
C LEU A 76 -7.55 1.90 -14.18
N ILE A 77 -7.64 3.13 -14.74
CA ILE A 77 -8.92 3.80 -15.03
C ILE A 77 -9.77 2.98 -16.01
N LYS A 78 -9.16 2.41 -17.04
CA LYS A 78 -9.83 1.53 -17.99
C LYS A 78 -10.34 0.26 -17.32
N MET A 79 -9.48 -0.42 -16.54
CA MET A 79 -9.86 -1.65 -15.83
C MET A 79 -10.97 -1.42 -14.81
N SER A 80 -10.98 -0.29 -14.11
CA SER A 80 -12.03 0.03 -13.13
C SER A 80 -13.42 0.12 -13.76
N LYS A 81 -13.50 0.60 -15.01
CA LYS A 81 -14.76 0.65 -15.78
C LYS A 81 -15.20 -0.72 -16.30
N GLU A 82 -14.23 -1.60 -16.59
CA GLU A 82 -14.50 -2.92 -17.15
C GLU A 82 -14.89 -3.97 -16.10
N LEU A 83 -14.34 -3.88 -14.87
CA LEU A 83 -14.50 -4.92 -13.83
C LEU A 83 -15.68 -4.67 -12.88
N GLY A 84 -16.31 -3.51 -12.97
CA GLY A 84 -17.54 -3.21 -12.23
C GLY A 84 -17.36 -3.09 -10.72
N ASP A 85 -18.44 -3.34 -9.98
CA ASP A 85 -18.57 -2.98 -8.56
C ASP A 85 -17.88 -3.93 -7.58
N ASP A 86 -17.40 -5.08 -8.02
CA ASP A 86 -16.65 -6.02 -7.17
C ASP A 86 -15.27 -5.51 -6.76
N PHE A 87 -14.79 -4.47 -7.46
CA PHE A 87 -13.47 -3.88 -7.23
C PHE A 87 -13.57 -2.41 -6.88
N GLN A 88 -12.76 -1.97 -5.92
CA GLN A 88 -12.50 -0.57 -5.65
C GLN A 88 -11.07 -0.23 -6.04
N PHE A 89 -10.90 0.60 -7.07
CA PHE A 89 -9.61 1.13 -7.49
C PHE A 89 -9.30 2.42 -6.74
N ILE A 90 -8.09 2.52 -6.18
CA ILE A 90 -7.66 3.62 -5.34
C ILE A 90 -6.23 4.00 -5.71
N LEU A 91 -6.00 5.29 -5.87
CA LEU A 91 -4.66 5.86 -6.00
C LEU A 91 -4.24 6.47 -4.68
N VAL A 92 -3.05 6.13 -4.20
CA VAL A 92 -2.46 6.68 -2.98
C VAL A 92 -1.30 7.58 -3.38
N ASP A 93 -1.46 8.87 -3.20
CA ASP A 93 -0.35 9.81 -3.38
C ASP A 93 0.61 9.71 -2.21
N VAL A 94 1.91 9.65 -2.51
CA VAL A 94 2.95 9.46 -1.52
C VAL A 94 3.76 10.74 -1.33
N ASN A 95 3.63 11.33 -0.13
CA ASN A 95 4.50 12.39 0.39
C ASN A 95 4.49 13.71 -0.39
N GLU A 96 3.32 14.09 -0.94
CA GLU A 96 3.16 15.35 -1.64
C GLU A 96 2.09 16.26 -0.98
N LYS A 97 2.13 17.54 -1.34
CA LYS A 97 1.14 18.52 -0.86
C LYS A 97 -0.19 18.35 -1.61
N ARG A 98 -1.30 18.40 -0.87
CA ARG A 98 -2.66 18.26 -1.42
C ARG A 98 -2.91 19.10 -2.68
N ASP A 99 -2.51 20.37 -2.68
CA ASP A 99 -2.80 21.26 -3.80
C ASP A 99 -2.05 20.86 -5.08
N LEU A 100 -0.81 20.36 -4.94
CA LEU A 100 -0.03 19.83 -6.05
C LEU A 100 -0.72 18.60 -6.65
N VAL A 101 -1.12 17.66 -5.80
CA VAL A 101 -1.81 16.43 -6.22
C VAL A 101 -3.15 16.77 -6.87
N LYS A 102 -3.92 17.71 -6.28
CA LYS A 102 -5.21 18.14 -6.81
C LYS A 102 -5.07 18.74 -8.22
N LYS A 103 -4.08 19.60 -8.42
CA LYS A 103 -3.76 20.17 -9.72
C LYS A 103 -3.42 19.08 -10.73
N HIS A 104 -2.54 18.16 -10.37
CA HIS A 104 -2.12 17.05 -11.23
C HIS A 104 -3.31 16.15 -11.62
N VAL A 105 -4.16 15.78 -10.66
CA VAL A 105 -5.35 14.96 -10.90
C VAL A 105 -6.28 15.62 -11.91
N ALA A 106 -6.51 16.93 -11.78
CA ALA A 106 -7.33 17.68 -12.71
C ALA A 106 -6.71 17.75 -14.11
N GLU A 107 -5.42 18.09 -14.20
CA GLU A 107 -4.70 18.20 -15.48
C GLU A 107 -4.60 16.88 -16.24
N LYS A 108 -4.50 15.75 -15.53
CA LYS A 108 -4.40 14.41 -16.12
C LYS A 108 -5.74 13.73 -16.31
N GLY A 109 -6.85 14.34 -15.89
CA GLY A 109 -8.18 13.76 -16.00
C GLY A 109 -8.33 12.45 -15.22
N ILE A 110 -7.69 12.33 -14.06
CA ILE A 110 -7.73 11.14 -13.21
C ILE A 110 -9.11 11.05 -12.56
N THR A 111 -9.84 9.96 -12.83
CA THR A 111 -11.22 9.75 -12.36
C THR A 111 -11.30 8.76 -11.19
N LEU A 112 -10.21 8.07 -10.85
CA LEU A 112 -10.16 7.19 -9.70
C LEU A 112 -10.11 7.97 -8.39
N GLN A 113 -10.57 7.34 -7.31
CA GLN A 113 -10.43 7.93 -5.98
C GLN A 113 -8.96 8.09 -5.60
N VAL A 114 -8.57 9.31 -5.24
CA VAL A 114 -7.21 9.61 -4.73
C VAL A 114 -7.28 9.88 -3.24
N ILE A 115 -6.34 9.28 -2.51
CA ILE A 115 -6.11 9.49 -1.08
C ILE A 115 -4.66 9.89 -0.83
N LEU A 116 -4.38 10.55 0.30
CA LEU A 116 -3.11 11.23 0.55
C LEU A 116 -2.34 10.56 1.68
N ASP A 117 -1.25 9.89 1.37
CA ASP A 117 -0.25 9.41 2.35
C ASP A 117 0.83 10.48 2.57
N LYS A 118 0.45 11.55 3.26
CA LYS A 118 1.25 12.76 3.46
C LYS A 118 2.68 12.50 3.96
N TYR A 119 2.90 11.40 4.66
CA TYR A 119 4.18 11.07 5.30
C TYR A 119 4.79 9.77 4.78
N GLY A 120 4.18 9.14 3.77
CA GLY A 120 4.64 7.88 3.19
C GLY A 120 4.52 6.66 4.12
N LYS A 121 3.81 6.79 5.26
CA LYS A 121 3.78 5.74 6.28
C LYS A 121 2.97 4.51 5.86
N VAL A 122 1.91 4.73 5.12
CA VAL A 122 1.13 3.62 4.56
C VAL A 122 1.93 2.95 3.44
N PHE A 123 2.59 3.71 2.57
CA PHE A 123 3.50 3.18 1.56
C PHE A 123 4.61 2.30 2.18
N GLU A 124 5.28 2.80 3.23
CA GLU A 124 6.29 2.04 3.99
C GLU A 124 5.70 0.74 4.57
N SER A 125 4.46 0.78 5.13
CA SER A 125 3.82 -0.40 5.72
C SER A 125 3.51 -1.49 4.69
N PHE A 126 3.38 -1.14 3.41
CA PHE A 126 3.28 -2.08 2.29
C PHE A 126 4.65 -2.46 1.70
N SER A 127 5.74 -2.24 2.42
CA SER A 127 7.13 -2.46 1.96
C SER A 127 7.47 -1.67 0.70
N GLY A 128 6.86 -0.49 0.54
CA GLY A 128 7.09 0.38 -0.60
C GLY A 128 8.48 1.01 -0.57
N VAL A 129 9.22 0.85 -1.66
CA VAL A 129 10.56 1.42 -1.86
C VAL A 129 10.60 2.23 -3.16
N THR A 130 9.88 1.81 -4.17
CA THR A 130 9.87 2.42 -5.50
C THR A 130 8.44 2.55 -6.02
N LEU A 131 8.16 3.62 -6.78
CA LEU A 131 6.86 3.88 -7.40
C LEU A 131 6.86 3.49 -8.90
N PRO A 132 5.68 3.07 -9.42
CA PRO A 132 4.49 2.72 -8.66
C PRO A 132 4.67 1.45 -7.83
N LEU A 133 3.91 1.34 -6.74
CA LEU A 133 3.69 0.07 -6.06
C LEU A 133 2.21 -0.28 -6.20
N LEU A 134 1.93 -1.41 -6.82
CA LEU A 134 0.57 -1.90 -7.01
C LEU A 134 0.30 -3.10 -6.10
N VAL A 135 -0.77 -3.01 -5.33
CA VAL A 135 -1.20 -4.06 -4.39
C VAL A 135 -2.67 -4.38 -4.65
N VAL A 136 -3.02 -5.67 -4.66
CA VAL A 136 -4.42 -6.12 -4.64
C VAL A 136 -4.69 -6.79 -3.31
N ILE A 137 -5.78 -6.38 -2.68
CA ILE A 137 -6.26 -6.91 -1.40
C ILE A 137 -7.63 -7.53 -1.66
N ASP A 138 -7.80 -8.80 -1.31
CA ASP A 138 -9.07 -9.50 -1.48
C ASP A 138 -10.12 -9.07 -0.44
N LYS A 139 -11.37 -9.52 -0.62
CA LYS A 139 -12.48 -9.26 0.31
C LYS A 139 -12.21 -9.74 1.75
N LYS A 140 -11.25 -10.66 1.95
CA LYS A 140 -10.85 -11.17 3.27
C LYS A 140 -9.74 -10.33 3.91
N GLY A 141 -9.22 -9.32 3.21
CA GLY A 141 -8.12 -8.48 3.68
C GLY A 141 -6.72 -9.06 3.41
N LYS A 142 -6.60 -10.10 2.57
CA LYS A 142 -5.33 -10.70 2.19
C LYS A 142 -4.75 -10.04 0.95
N ILE A 143 -3.44 -9.84 0.95
CA ILE A 143 -2.71 -9.40 -0.24
C ILE A 143 -2.65 -10.57 -1.23
N THR A 144 -3.21 -10.37 -2.42
CA THR A 144 -3.21 -11.37 -3.49
C THR A 144 -2.27 -11.02 -4.64
N TYR A 145 -1.85 -9.76 -4.73
CA TYR A 145 -0.91 -9.25 -5.72
C TYR A 145 -0.05 -8.14 -5.11
N HIS A 146 1.25 -8.14 -5.41
CA HIS A 146 2.19 -7.11 -4.98
C HIS A 146 3.24 -6.94 -6.07
N HIS A 147 3.29 -5.76 -6.69
CA HIS A 147 4.16 -5.50 -7.84
C HIS A 147 4.74 -4.08 -7.78
N THR A 148 6.04 -3.96 -7.99
CA THR A 148 6.76 -2.69 -7.97
C THR A 148 7.22 -2.31 -9.37
N GLY A 149 7.03 -1.05 -9.73
CA GLY A 149 7.30 -0.54 -11.06
C GLY A 149 6.17 -0.81 -12.05
N TYR A 150 6.30 -0.27 -13.27
CA TYR A 150 5.37 -0.52 -14.36
C TYR A 150 6.11 -0.53 -15.69
N VAL A 151 5.89 -1.58 -16.46
CA VAL A 151 6.24 -1.67 -17.87
C VAL A 151 5.01 -2.09 -18.68
N LYS A 152 4.93 -1.66 -19.94
CA LYS A 152 3.81 -2.00 -20.82
C LYS A 152 3.65 -3.53 -20.90
N GLY A 153 2.44 -4.01 -20.62
CA GLY A 153 2.10 -5.43 -20.54
C GLY A 153 1.80 -5.92 -19.11
N ASP A 154 2.23 -5.19 -18.07
CA ASP A 154 1.91 -5.55 -16.68
C ASP A 154 0.40 -5.41 -16.40
N GLU A 155 -0.28 -4.48 -17.07
CA GLU A 155 -1.75 -4.36 -17.04
C GLU A 155 -2.46 -5.64 -17.43
N ASN A 156 -1.90 -6.42 -18.35
CA ASN A 156 -2.50 -7.70 -18.77
C ASN A 156 -2.34 -8.77 -17.68
N LYS A 157 -1.20 -8.78 -16.98
CA LYS A 157 -0.95 -9.68 -15.84
C LYS A 157 -1.90 -9.37 -14.71
N LEU A 158 -2.03 -8.07 -14.37
CA LEU A 158 -2.98 -7.60 -13.36
C LEU A 158 -4.40 -8.00 -13.74
N LYS A 159 -4.85 -7.69 -14.96
CA LYS A 159 -6.20 -8.01 -15.43
C LYS A 159 -6.51 -9.51 -15.36
N LYS A 160 -5.52 -10.36 -15.72
CA LYS A 160 -5.65 -11.81 -15.60
C LYS A 160 -5.82 -12.23 -14.13
N HIS A 161 -5.03 -11.64 -13.23
CA HIS A 161 -5.12 -11.90 -11.79
C HIS A 161 -6.49 -11.49 -11.23
N LEU A 162 -6.95 -10.26 -11.51
CA LEU A 162 -8.22 -9.75 -10.99
C LEU A 162 -9.42 -10.61 -11.40
N LYS A 163 -9.38 -11.25 -12.58
CA LYS A 163 -10.42 -12.20 -13.03
C LYS A 163 -10.46 -13.51 -12.25
N THR A 164 -9.51 -13.76 -11.36
CA THR A 164 -9.48 -14.98 -10.52
C THR A 164 -10.06 -14.74 -9.13
N LEU A 165 -10.38 -13.50 -8.79
CA LEU A 165 -10.97 -13.09 -7.50
C LEU A 165 -12.49 -12.98 -7.59
#